data_c278e1dabed99a2ac8abffc20861b450
#
_entry.id   c278e1dabed99a2ac8abffc20861b450
#
_cell.length_a   1.000
_cell.length_b   1.000
_cell.length_c   1.000
_cell.angle_alpha   90.00
_cell.angle_beta   90.00
_cell.angle_gamma   90.00
#
_symmetry.space_group_name_H-M   'P 1'
#
loop_
_entity.id
_entity.type
_entity.pdbx_description
1 polymer ?
#
loop_
_entity_poly.entity_id
_entity_poly.type
_entity_poly.pdbx_seq_one_letter_code
_entity_poly.pdbx_strand_id
1 'polypeptide(L)'
;DMPFLYSIDYQRQSLEKIKNLDFDHGLIAHSKNVYSKSEIDKIIDENVEVLDRYEADIIEILKTPSSREEILQQLLVINEIECNFETYHYNYSTTGAFIASLAERNIIDYTYDQGKIYYYGI
;
A
#
# COMPACT_ATOMS: atom_id res chain seq x y z
N ASP A 1 4.39 -3.05 -9.48
CA ASP A 1 2.93 -2.92 -9.42
C ASP A 1 2.47 -2.66 -7.99
N MET A 2 1.33 -1.98 -7.87
CA MET A 2 0.72 -1.74 -6.57
C MET A 2 0.07 -3.03 -6.07
N PRO A 3 0.31 -3.44 -4.80
CA PRO A 3 -0.35 -4.62 -4.25
C PRO A 3 -1.86 -4.41 -4.09
N PHE A 4 -2.63 -5.50 -4.17
CA PHE A 4 -4.06 -5.47 -3.85
C PHE A 4 -4.27 -5.74 -2.37
N LEU A 5 -4.67 -4.71 -1.61
CA LEU A 5 -4.78 -4.78 -0.16
C LEU A 5 -6.07 -4.14 0.34
N TYR A 6 -6.68 -4.75 1.36
CA TYR A 6 -7.82 -4.18 2.09
C TYR A 6 -7.38 -3.39 3.33
N SER A 7 -6.28 -3.79 3.96
CA SER A 7 -5.75 -3.14 5.15
C SER A 7 -4.23 -3.16 5.14
N ILE A 8 -3.65 -1.98 5.20
CA ILE A 8 -2.19 -1.82 5.27
C ILE A 8 -1.66 -2.28 6.63
N ASP A 9 -2.36 -1.96 7.71
CA ASP A 9 -1.93 -2.30 9.07
C ASP A 9 -1.92 -3.81 9.29
N TYR A 10 -2.94 -4.52 8.84
CA TYR A 10 -2.97 -5.99 8.91
C TYR A 10 -1.90 -6.62 8.02
N GLN A 11 -1.63 -6.06 6.85
CA GLN A 11 -0.55 -6.54 5.98
C GLN A 11 0.80 -6.40 6.66
N ARG A 12 1.10 -5.25 7.27
CA ARG A 12 2.34 -5.03 8.01
C ARG A 12 2.48 -6.00 9.19
N GLN A 13 1.42 -6.18 9.97
CA GLN A 13 1.39 -7.11 11.09
C GLN A 13 1.63 -8.55 10.64
N SER A 14 1.00 -8.97 9.53
CA SER A 14 1.18 -10.32 8.98
C SER A 14 2.60 -10.56 8.51
N LEU A 15 3.22 -9.61 7.83
CA LEU A 15 4.61 -9.70 7.37
C LEU A 15 5.58 -9.82 8.56
N GLU A 16 5.41 -9.00 9.59
CA GLU A 16 6.22 -9.07 10.80
C GLU A 16 6.04 -10.40 11.54
N LYS A 17 4.81 -10.88 11.65
CA LYS A 17 4.50 -12.17 12.27
C LYS A 17 5.19 -13.33 11.55
N ILE A 18 5.17 -13.35 10.22
CA ILE A 18 5.85 -14.38 9.42
C ILE A 18 7.36 -14.30 9.63
N LYS A 19 7.92 -13.09 9.65
CA LYS A 19 9.36 -12.87 9.87
C LYS A 19 9.83 -13.42 11.22
N ASN A 20 8.98 -13.37 12.23
CA ASN A 20 9.27 -13.84 13.59
C ASN A 20 8.97 -15.32 13.83
N LEU A 21 8.39 -16.03 12.84
CA LEU A 21 8.19 -17.47 12.94
C LEU A 21 9.51 -18.23 12.79
N ASP A 22 9.64 -19.31 13.57
CA ASP A 22 10.77 -20.23 13.47
C ASP A 22 10.46 -21.34 12.46
N PHE A 23 11.12 -21.30 11.32
CA PHE A 23 11.02 -22.33 10.27
C PHE A 23 12.27 -22.33 9.39
N ASP A 24 12.54 -23.46 8.73
CA ASP A 24 13.70 -23.61 7.85
C ASP A 24 13.37 -23.23 6.40
N HIS A 25 12.18 -23.59 5.92
CA HIS A 25 11.74 -23.41 4.54
C HIS A 25 10.28 -22.98 4.47
N GLY A 26 9.94 -22.26 3.42
CA GLY A 26 8.56 -21.80 3.16
C GLY A 26 8.18 -21.91 1.69
N LEU A 27 6.88 -21.97 1.46
CA LEU A 27 6.26 -21.90 0.15
C LEU A 27 5.48 -20.60 0.03
N ILE A 28 5.58 -19.95 -1.13
CA ILE A 28 4.81 -18.75 -1.45
C ILE A 28 3.75 -19.12 -2.48
N ALA A 29 2.50 -18.69 -2.25
CA ALA A 29 1.41 -18.90 -3.19
C ALA A 29 1.79 -18.37 -4.59
N HIS A 30 1.40 -19.10 -5.62
CA HIS A 30 1.69 -18.81 -7.02
C HIS A 30 3.18 -18.92 -7.40
N SER A 31 4.04 -19.44 -6.52
CA SER A 31 5.43 -19.77 -6.81
C SER A 31 5.62 -21.28 -6.81
N LYS A 32 6.54 -21.75 -7.67
CA LYS A 32 6.95 -23.16 -7.73
C LYS A 32 8.16 -23.47 -6.88
N ASN A 33 8.77 -22.44 -6.28
CA ASN A 33 10.01 -22.57 -5.55
C ASN A 33 9.76 -22.79 -4.06
N VAL A 34 10.68 -23.51 -3.42
CA VAL A 34 10.80 -23.59 -1.97
C VAL A 34 11.86 -22.57 -1.55
N TYR A 35 11.53 -21.73 -0.59
CA TYR A 35 12.41 -20.65 -0.10
C TYR A 35 12.97 -20.98 1.27
N SER A 36 14.24 -20.65 1.50
CA SER A 36 14.84 -20.67 2.84
C SER A 36 14.25 -19.54 3.70
N LYS A 37 14.43 -19.65 5.02
CA LYS A 37 14.02 -18.59 5.96
C LYS A 37 14.64 -17.24 5.61
N SER A 38 15.94 -17.21 5.26
CA SER A 38 16.63 -15.96 4.89
C SER A 38 16.10 -15.36 3.59
N GLU A 39 15.73 -16.17 2.61
CA GLU A 39 15.10 -15.73 1.38
C GLU A 39 13.69 -15.15 1.64
N ILE A 40 12.92 -15.79 2.50
CA ILE A 40 11.60 -15.30 2.93
C ILE A 40 11.73 -13.96 3.67
N ASP A 41 12.69 -13.83 4.58
CA ASP A 41 12.94 -12.58 5.30
C ASP A 41 13.27 -11.42 4.33
N LYS A 42 14.05 -11.70 3.30
CA LYS A 42 14.37 -10.72 2.24
C LYS A 42 13.11 -10.31 1.47
N ILE A 43 12.27 -11.26 1.09
CA ILE A 43 11.00 -10.98 0.38
C ILE A 43 10.09 -10.13 1.27
N ILE A 44 10.02 -10.41 2.57
CA ILE A 44 9.24 -9.62 3.53
C ILE A 44 9.77 -8.18 3.58
N ASP A 45 11.06 -7.98 3.69
CA ASP A 45 11.67 -6.65 3.75
C ASP A 45 11.39 -5.87 2.47
N GLU A 46 11.46 -6.50 1.30
CA GLU A 46 11.13 -5.89 0.01
C GLU A 46 9.65 -5.48 -0.05
N ASN A 47 8.74 -6.29 0.49
CA ASN A 47 7.31 -5.96 0.57
C ASN A 47 7.05 -4.77 1.51
N VAL A 48 7.73 -4.72 2.66
CA VAL A 48 7.63 -3.58 3.59
C VAL A 48 8.14 -2.30 2.92
N GLU A 49 9.24 -2.35 2.19
CA GLU A 49 9.78 -1.20 1.44
C GLU A 49 8.79 -0.69 0.39
N VAL A 50 8.06 -1.58 -0.28
CA VAL A 50 7.01 -1.18 -1.23
C VAL A 50 5.88 -0.43 -0.52
N LEU A 51 5.42 -0.93 0.63
CA LEU A 51 4.40 -0.23 1.43
C LEU A 51 4.89 1.14 1.88
N ASP A 52 6.12 1.23 2.37
CA ASP A 52 6.72 2.48 2.84
C ASP A 52 6.84 3.50 1.70
N ARG A 53 7.21 3.06 0.51
CA ARG A 53 7.34 3.91 -0.68
C ARG A 53 5.99 4.50 -1.10
N TYR A 54 4.95 3.68 -1.22
CA TYR A 54 3.62 4.18 -1.57
C TYR A 54 3.07 5.13 -0.51
N GLU A 55 3.30 4.84 0.76
CA GLU A 55 2.89 5.71 1.85
C GLU A 55 3.60 7.06 1.78
N ALA A 56 4.90 7.07 1.54
CA ALA A 56 5.69 8.30 1.36
C ALA A 56 5.22 9.11 0.15
N ASP A 57 4.92 8.44 -0.97
CA ASP A 57 4.37 9.09 -2.16
C ASP A 57 3.03 9.78 -1.86
N ILE A 58 2.14 9.10 -1.12
CA ILE A 58 0.84 9.66 -0.75
C ILE A 58 1.01 10.88 0.17
N ILE A 59 1.90 10.80 1.15
CA ILE A 59 2.18 11.92 2.06
C ILE A 59 2.70 13.13 1.26
N GLU A 60 3.55 12.90 0.28
CA GLU A 60 4.06 13.98 -0.59
C GLU A 60 2.95 14.58 -1.46
N ILE A 61 2.10 13.74 -2.07
CA ILE A 61 0.94 14.18 -2.85
C ILE A 61 0.01 15.05 -1.99
N LEU A 62 -0.20 14.68 -0.74
CA LEU A 62 -1.13 15.33 0.18
C LEU A 62 -0.59 16.62 0.83
N LYS A 63 0.55 17.11 0.40
CA LYS A 63 0.94 18.51 0.63
C LYS A 63 -0.04 19.48 -0.06
N THR A 64 -0.75 18.99 -1.06
CA THR A 64 -1.90 19.68 -1.68
C THR A 64 -3.15 18.83 -1.45
N PRO A 65 -4.28 19.41 -0.96
CA PRO A 65 -5.49 18.65 -0.76
C PRO A 65 -5.94 17.93 -2.03
N SER A 66 -6.21 16.64 -1.93
CA SER A 66 -6.50 15.77 -3.09
C SER A 66 -7.59 14.76 -2.76
N SER A 67 -8.44 14.45 -3.74
CA SER A 67 -9.40 13.37 -3.66
C SER A 67 -8.72 12.02 -3.85
N ARG A 68 -9.43 10.94 -3.54
CA ARG A 68 -8.91 9.57 -3.72
C ARG A 68 -8.53 9.31 -5.18
N GLU A 69 -9.33 9.75 -6.15
CA GLU A 69 -9.03 9.61 -7.57
C GLU A 69 -7.77 10.38 -7.97
N GLU A 70 -7.61 11.60 -7.45
CA GLU A 70 -6.42 12.41 -7.72
C GLU A 70 -5.17 11.79 -7.14
N ILE A 71 -5.25 11.23 -5.93
CA ILE A 71 -4.14 10.48 -5.31
C ILE A 71 -3.77 9.28 -6.18
N LEU A 72 -4.77 8.48 -6.59
CA LEU A 72 -4.52 7.32 -7.45
C LEU A 72 -3.89 7.74 -8.77
N GLN A 73 -4.39 8.77 -9.42
CA GLN A 73 -3.83 9.28 -10.67
C GLN A 73 -2.35 9.60 -10.52
N GLN A 74 -1.98 10.33 -9.48
CA GLN A 74 -0.58 10.70 -9.25
C GLN A 74 0.29 9.49 -8.91
N LEU A 75 -0.21 8.53 -8.13
CA LEU A 75 0.51 7.29 -7.84
C LEU A 75 0.80 6.48 -9.11
N LEU A 76 -0.19 6.39 -10.01
CA LEU A 76 -0.02 5.69 -11.28
C LEU A 76 1.04 6.36 -12.17
N VAL A 77 1.04 7.69 -12.22
CA VAL A 77 2.00 8.46 -13.00
C VAL A 77 3.42 8.35 -12.40
N ILE A 78 3.57 8.57 -11.10
CA ILE A 78 4.88 8.52 -10.42
C ILE A 78 5.51 7.14 -10.54
N ASN A 79 4.72 6.07 -10.44
CA ASN A 79 5.21 4.70 -10.46
C ASN A 79 5.14 4.06 -11.85
N GLU A 80 4.81 4.82 -12.88
CA GLU A 80 4.72 4.36 -14.28
C GLU A 80 3.84 3.11 -14.43
N ILE A 81 2.68 3.10 -13.74
CA ILE A 81 1.74 1.98 -13.75
C ILE A 81 0.68 2.20 -14.81
N GLU A 82 0.59 1.27 -15.76
CA GLU A 82 -0.51 1.21 -16.71
C GLU A 82 -1.66 0.36 -16.14
N CYS A 83 -2.88 0.85 -16.31
CA CYS A 83 -4.08 0.16 -15.83
C CYS A 83 -5.07 -0.11 -16.95
N ASN A 84 -5.72 -1.27 -16.89
CA ASN A 84 -7.00 -1.50 -17.53
C ASN A 84 -8.14 -1.24 -16.53
N PHE A 85 -9.38 -1.48 -16.92
CA PHE A 85 -10.54 -1.25 -16.07
C PHE A 85 -10.46 -2.03 -14.75
N GLU A 86 -10.09 -3.31 -14.80
CA GLU A 86 -10.01 -4.18 -13.62
C GLU A 86 -8.89 -3.76 -12.67
N THR A 87 -7.69 -3.59 -13.19
CA THR A 87 -6.53 -3.20 -12.37
C THR A 87 -6.65 -1.78 -11.83
N TYR A 88 -7.34 -0.87 -12.53
CA TYR A 88 -7.69 0.44 -12.00
C TYR A 88 -8.50 0.34 -10.70
N HIS A 89 -9.53 -0.51 -10.68
CA HIS A 89 -10.36 -0.68 -9.49
C HIS A 89 -9.62 -1.36 -8.35
N TYR A 90 -8.72 -2.30 -8.62
CA TYR A 90 -7.86 -2.87 -7.58
C TYR A 90 -6.94 -1.81 -6.98
N ASN A 91 -6.32 -0.98 -7.80
CA ASN A 91 -5.45 0.10 -7.36
C ASN A 91 -6.23 1.18 -6.60
N TYR A 92 -7.47 1.46 -7.01
CA TYR A 92 -8.37 2.37 -6.31
C TYR A 92 -8.68 1.86 -4.89
N SER A 93 -8.95 0.57 -4.74
CA SER A 93 -9.18 -0.07 -3.44
C SER A 93 -7.94 0.00 -2.54
N THR A 94 -6.78 -0.31 -3.08
CA THR A 94 -5.51 -0.24 -2.35
C THR A 94 -5.19 1.19 -1.90
N THR A 95 -5.42 2.18 -2.77
CA THR A 95 -5.26 3.59 -2.42
C THR A 95 -6.14 3.95 -1.22
N GLY A 96 -7.40 3.48 -1.20
CA GLY A 96 -8.29 3.66 -0.06
C GLY A 96 -7.79 3.01 1.22
N ALA A 97 -7.14 1.85 1.13
CA ALA A 97 -6.53 1.19 2.29
C ALA A 97 -5.37 2.01 2.87
N PHE A 98 -4.52 2.60 2.04
CA PHE A 98 -3.47 3.52 2.49
C PHE A 98 -4.04 4.77 3.14
N ILE A 99 -5.05 5.39 2.52
CA ILE A 99 -5.72 6.58 3.08
C ILE A 99 -6.29 6.26 4.46
N ALA A 100 -6.99 5.15 4.62
CA ALA A 100 -7.57 4.73 5.89
C ALA A 100 -6.48 4.55 6.98
N SER A 101 -5.38 3.87 6.66
CA SER A 101 -4.26 3.69 7.58
C SER A 101 -3.64 5.02 8.02
N LEU A 102 -3.39 5.93 7.08
CA LEU A 102 -2.81 7.24 7.36
C LEU A 102 -3.76 8.11 8.21
N ALA A 103 -5.06 8.05 7.95
CA ALA A 103 -6.06 8.78 8.71
C ALA A 103 -6.19 8.23 10.15
N GLU A 104 -6.24 6.92 10.33
CA GLU A 104 -6.30 6.28 11.65
C GLU A 104 -5.07 6.59 12.51
N ARG A 105 -3.90 6.76 11.88
CA ARG A 105 -2.66 7.15 12.57
C ARG A 105 -2.50 8.67 12.74
N ASN A 106 -3.50 9.46 12.37
CA ASN A 106 -3.49 10.93 12.44
C ASN A 106 -2.35 11.59 11.65
N ILE A 107 -1.93 10.99 10.55
CA ILE A 107 -0.93 11.55 9.64
C ILE A 107 -1.59 12.46 8.61
N ILE A 108 -2.83 12.14 8.23
CA ILE A 108 -3.66 12.94 7.32
C ILE A 108 -5.02 13.22 7.95
N ASP A 109 -5.68 14.26 7.45
CA ASP A 109 -7.04 14.61 7.80
C ASP A 109 -7.85 14.83 6.51
N TYR A 110 -9.11 15.13 6.62
CA TYR A 110 -9.99 15.28 5.47
C TYR A 110 -10.99 16.41 5.65
N THR A 111 -11.51 16.89 4.53
CA THR A 111 -12.60 17.89 4.47
C THR A 111 -13.56 17.55 3.34
N TYR A 112 -14.77 18.05 3.45
CA TYR A 112 -15.78 17.90 2.40
C TYR A 112 -15.97 19.23 1.68
N ASP A 113 -16.07 19.15 0.35
CA ASP A 113 -16.43 20.29 -0.48
C ASP A 113 -17.36 19.83 -1.62
N GLN A 114 -18.57 20.37 -1.65
CA GLN A 114 -19.59 20.08 -2.68
C GLN A 114 -19.80 18.56 -2.93
N GLY A 115 -19.88 17.79 -1.85
CA GLY A 115 -20.11 16.35 -1.92
C GLY A 115 -18.88 15.50 -2.23
N LYS A 116 -17.70 16.13 -2.35
CA LYS A 116 -16.41 15.42 -2.49
C LYS A 116 -15.63 15.48 -1.20
N ILE A 117 -14.90 14.39 -0.92
CA ILE A 117 -13.95 14.35 0.18
C ILE A 117 -12.53 14.61 -0.36
N TYR A 118 -11.82 15.49 0.32
CA TYR A 118 -10.42 15.80 0.03
C TYR A 118 -9.58 15.49 1.26
N TYR A 119 -8.43 14.88 1.02
CA TYR A 119 -7.47 14.52 2.06
C TYR A 119 -6.28 15.47 2.00
N TYR A 120 -5.67 15.72 3.15
CA TYR A 120 -4.47 16.57 3.25
C TYR A 120 -3.59 16.12 4.41
N GLY A 121 -2.28 16.41 4.31
CA GLY A 121 -1.33 16.15 5.39
C GLY A 121 -1.54 17.10 6.58
N ILE A 122 -1.41 16.54 7.76
CA ILE A 122 -1.47 17.33 9.00
C ILE A 122 -0.14 18.06 9.23
#